data_a279c4cfa2fb8421b2bfcd69ccc6d54f
#
_entry.id   a279c4cfa2fb8421b2bfcd69ccc6d54f
#
_cell.length_a   1.000
_cell.length_b   1.000
_cell.length_c   1.000
_cell.angle_alpha   90.00
_cell.angle_beta   90.00
_cell.angle_gamma   90.00
#
_symmetry.space_group_name_H-M   'P 1'
#
loop_
_entity.id
_entity.type
_entity.pdbx_description
1 polymer ?
#
loop_
_entity_poly.entity_id
_entity_poly.type
_entity_poly.pdbx_seq_one_letter_code
_entity_poly.pdbx_strand_id
1 'polypeptide(L)'
;VARARNGEGPTIIEAITYRWKGHSRSDKNLYRTKEEIEEWKHKEPIAKFIATLLEKNIMTQEEIDAVQQMSVDQIVEAVNVAVKAESAEPSGLLEAVFKKVDN
;
A
#
# COMPACT_ATOMS: atom_id res chain seq x y z
N VAL A 1 -18.07 7.31 -7.37
CA VAL A 1 -19.18 6.36 -7.32
C VAL A 1 -20.51 7.08 -7.56
N ALA A 2 -20.85 8.15 -6.77
CA ALA A 2 -22.13 8.88 -6.90
C ALA A 2 -22.40 9.39 -8.32
N ARG A 3 -21.43 10.05 -8.94
CA ARG A 3 -21.53 10.52 -10.33
C ARG A 3 -21.93 9.42 -11.32
N ALA A 4 -21.26 8.26 -11.24
CA ALA A 4 -21.57 7.15 -12.14
C ALA A 4 -22.99 6.59 -11.93
N ARG A 5 -23.44 6.53 -10.66
CA ARG A 5 -24.81 6.10 -10.33
C ARG A 5 -25.87 7.09 -10.79
N ASN A 6 -25.55 8.38 -10.83
CA ASN A 6 -26.42 9.43 -11.33
C ASN A 6 -26.42 9.57 -12.88
N GLY A 7 -25.71 8.70 -13.59
CA GLY A 7 -25.63 8.77 -15.05
C GLY A 7 -24.71 9.83 -15.61
N GLU A 8 -23.82 10.43 -14.77
CA GLU A 8 -22.88 11.48 -15.17
C GLU A 8 -21.61 10.95 -15.86
N GLY A 9 -21.61 9.66 -16.21
CA GLY A 9 -20.52 8.99 -16.89
C GLY A 9 -19.41 8.45 -15.98
N PRO A 10 -18.38 7.83 -16.55
CA PRO A 10 -17.25 7.26 -15.81
C PRO A 10 -16.32 8.34 -15.27
N THR A 11 -15.54 7.97 -14.26
CA THR A 11 -14.47 8.82 -13.72
C THR A 11 -13.16 8.08 -13.82
N ILE A 12 -12.13 8.74 -14.38
CA ILE A 12 -10.75 8.25 -14.37
C ILE A 12 -10.02 8.98 -13.24
N ILE A 13 -9.34 8.20 -12.41
CA ILE A 13 -8.46 8.71 -11.34
C ILE A 13 -7.03 8.37 -11.72
N GLU A 14 -6.20 9.40 -11.96
CA GLU A 14 -4.76 9.25 -12.12
C GLU A 14 -4.08 9.42 -10.77
N ALA A 15 -3.41 8.36 -10.28
CA ALA A 15 -2.64 8.41 -9.05
C ALA A 15 -1.14 8.49 -9.38
N ILE A 16 -0.57 9.68 -9.26
CA ILE A 16 0.86 9.92 -9.50
C ILE A 16 1.62 9.51 -8.25
N THR A 17 2.39 8.44 -8.36
CA THR A 17 3.14 7.84 -7.25
C THR A 17 4.61 7.71 -7.58
N TYR A 18 5.43 7.50 -6.54
CA TYR A 18 6.86 7.30 -6.68
C TYR A 18 7.35 6.18 -5.75
N ARG A 19 8.20 5.31 -6.28
CA ARG A 19 8.81 4.23 -5.49
C ARG A 19 10.15 4.68 -4.94
N TRP A 20 10.26 4.88 -3.63
CA TRP A 20 11.51 5.36 -3.00
C TRP A 20 12.66 4.36 -3.05
N LYS A 21 12.36 3.05 -2.91
CA LYS A 21 13.37 1.99 -2.96
C LYS A 21 13.54 1.46 -4.38
N GLY A 22 14.74 0.98 -4.69
CA GLY A 22 15.03 0.32 -5.96
C GLY A 22 14.22 -0.94 -6.21
N HIS A 23 14.41 -1.54 -7.37
CA HIS A 23 13.70 -2.75 -7.79
C HIS A 23 13.95 -3.92 -6.83
N SER A 24 15.20 -4.10 -6.37
CA SER A 24 15.62 -5.17 -5.46
C SER A 24 16.57 -4.66 -4.38
N ARG A 25 16.95 -5.53 -3.44
CA ARG A 25 17.95 -5.18 -2.40
C ARG A 25 19.32 -4.81 -2.97
N SER A 26 19.69 -5.34 -4.13
CA SER A 26 20.96 -5.07 -4.82
C SER A 26 20.90 -3.91 -5.81
N ASP A 27 19.74 -3.32 -6.04
CA ASP A 27 19.58 -2.19 -6.95
C ASP A 27 20.20 -0.92 -6.36
N LYS A 28 21.26 -0.44 -7.03
CA LYS A 28 22.01 0.76 -6.62
C LYS A 28 21.31 2.07 -7.00
N ASN A 29 20.15 2.02 -7.64
CA ASN A 29 19.37 3.20 -8.10
C ASN A 29 20.18 4.18 -8.98
N LEU A 30 21.10 3.71 -9.80
CA LEU A 30 21.97 4.59 -10.62
C LEU A 30 21.20 5.34 -11.72
N TYR A 31 19.97 4.96 -12.00
CA TYR A 31 19.11 5.55 -13.02
C TYR A 31 18.32 6.77 -12.54
N ARG A 32 18.48 7.17 -11.28
CA ARG A 32 17.83 8.36 -10.68
C ARG A 32 18.71 9.01 -9.64
N THR A 33 18.52 10.30 -9.39
CA THR A 33 19.34 11.06 -8.46
C THR A 33 18.83 10.99 -7.02
N LYS A 34 19.69 11.34 -6.07
CA LYS A 34 19.28 11.45 -4.66
C LYS A 34 18.33 12.62 -4.46
N GLU A 35 18.56 13.70 -5.17
CA GLU A 35 17.75 14.92 -5.13
C GLU A 35 16.32 14.64 -5.58
N GLU A 36 16.14 13.88 -6.67
CA GLU A 36 14.84 13.42 -7.14
C GLU A 36 14.10 12.61 -6.07
N ILE A 37 14.78 11.66 -5.43
CA ILE A 37 14.19 10.84 -4.37
C ILE A 37 13.76 11.70 -3.19
N GLU A 38 14.60 12.65 -2.75
CA GLU A 38 14.27 13.56 -1.65
C GLU A 38 13.09 14.48 -2.00
N GLU A 39 13.03 15.00 -3.22
CA GLU A 39 11.88 15.79 -3.67
C GLU A 39 10.56 15.00 -3.56
N TRP A 40 10.57 13.73 -3.94
CA TRP A 40 9.39 12.87 -3.84
C TRP A 40 9.04 12.50 -2.39
N LYS A 41 10.02 12.39 -1.49
CA LYS A 41 9.76 12.19 -0.06
C LYS A 41 9.01 13.38 0.55
N HIS A 42 9.31 14.61 0.14
CA HIS A 42 8.55 15.79 0.57
C HIS A 42 7.08 15.78 0.08
N LYS A 43 6.77 14.96 -0.93
CA LYS A 43 5.41 14.78 -1.46
C LYS A 43 4.70 13.57 -0.85
N GLU A 44 5.25 12.98 0.22
CA GLU A 44 4.74 11.79 0.89
C GLU A 44 3.26 11.97 1.27
N PRO A 45 2.35 11.09 0.77
CA PRO A 45 0.92 11.32 0.90
C PRO A 45 0.39 11.08 2.32
N ILE A 46 0.99 10.17 3.09
CA ILE A 46 0.53 9.87 4.46
C ILE A 46 0.80 11.07 5.36
N ALA A 47 2.00 11.66 5.29
CA ALA A 47 2.35 12.85 6.07
C ALA A 47 1.41 14.02 5.75
N LYS A 48 1.10 14.25 4.47
CA LYS A 48 0.15 15.31 4.05
C LYS A 48 -1.27 15.03 4.54
N PHE A 49 -1.68 13.77 4.51
CA PHE A 49 -3.01 13.38 4.98
C PHE A 49 -3.13 13.54 6.50
N ILE A 50 -2.10 13.13 7.26
CA ILE A 50 -2.02 13.36 8.71
C ILE A 50 -2.15 14.86 9.03
N ALA A 51 -1.39 15.72 8.35
CA ALA A 51 -1.48 17.16 8.54
C ALA A 51 -2.91 17.67 8.28
N THR A 52 -3.58 17.19 7.25
CA THR A 52 -4.97 17.54 6.93
C THR A 52 -5.95 17.07 8.02
N LEU A 53 -5.77 15.87 8.57
CA LEU A 53 -6.62 15.34 9.65
C LEU A 53 -6.51 16.17 10.92
N LEU A 54 -5.30 16.57 11.30
CA LEU A 54 -5.02 17.42 12.45
C LEU A 54 -5.57 18.84 12.24
N GLU A 55 -5.29 19.47 11.10
CA GLU A 55 -5.77 20.82 10.76
C GLU A 55 -7.29 20.92 10.81
N LYS A 56 -7.97 19.90 10.31
CA LYS A 56 -9.45 19.84 10.30
C LYS A 56 -10.06 19.31 11.59
N ASN A 57 -9.26 19.01 12.61
CA ASN A 57 -9.69 18.41 13.87
C ASN A 57 -10.55 17.15 13.69
N ILE A 58 -10.22 16.33 12.68
CA ILE A 58 -10.90 15.05 12.41
C ILE A 58 -10.35 13.96 13.31
N MET A 59 -9.04 14.01 13.61
CA MET A 59 -8.36 13.11 14.54
C MET A 59 -7.36 13.88 15.40
N THR A 60 -7.09 13.37 16.59
CA THR A 60 -6.01 13.84 17.46
C THR A 60 -4.68 13.17 17.10
N GLN A 61 -3.56 13.68 17.62
CA GLN A 61 -2.26 13.04 17.42
C GLN A 61 -2.22 11.64 18.03
N GLU A 62 -2.81 11.47 19.21
CA GLU A 62 -2.89 10.18 19.91
C GLU A 62 -3.65 9.12 19.10
N GLU A 63 -4.74 9.51 18.46
CA GLU A 63 -5.52 8.62 17.59
C GLU A 63 -4.72 8.21 16.34
N ILE A 64 -3.97 9.14 15.75
CA ILE A 64 -3.09 8.88 14.60
C ILE A 64 -1.97 7.92 15.01
N ASP A 65 -1.31 8.17 16.14
CA ASP A 65 -0.24 7.32 16.66
C ASP A 65 -0.74 5.90 16.96
N ALA A 66 -1.95 5.78 17.50
CA ALA A 66 -2.60 4.49 17.74
C ALA A 66 -2.86 3.72 16.44
N VAL A 67 -3.32 4.38 15.37
CA VAL A 67 -3.54 3.76 14.05
C VAL A 67 -2.20 3.32 13.44
N GLN A 68 -1.15 4.13 13.56
CA GLN A 68 0.18 3.78 13.07
C GLN A 68 0.74 2.56 13.81
N GLN A 69 0.63 2.54 15.15
CA GLN A 69 1.08 1.39 15.94
C GLN A 69 0.31 0.12 15.60
N MET A 70 -1.01 0.21 15.50
CA MET A 70 -1.86 -0.92 15.08
C MET A 70 -1.43 -1.48 13.73
N SER A 71 -1.08 -0.61 12.77
CA SER A 71 -0.61 -1.03 11.45
C SER A 71 0.72 -1.78 11.52
N VAL A 72 1.64 -1.35 12.38
CA VAL A 72 2.91 -2.05 12.62
C VAL A 72 2.65 -3.42 13.25
N ASP A 73 1.81 -3.49 14.28
CA ASP A 73 1.49 -4.73 14.99
C ASP A 73 0.84 -5.75 14.06
N GLN A 74 -0.06 -5.32 13.17
CA GLN A 74 -0.68 -6.19 12.16
C GLN A 74 0.35 -6.78 11.20
N ILE A 75 1.34 -6.00 10.75
CA ILE A 75 2.41 -6.50 9.88
C ILE A 75 3.31 -7.49 10.63
N VAL A 76 3.66 -7.20 11.88
CA VAL A 76 4.45 -8.11 12.73
C VAL A 76 3.73 -9.43 12.90
N GLU A 77 2.42 -9.41 13.20
CA GLU A 77 1.62 -10.62 13.33
C GLU A 77 1.51 -11.39 12.01
N ALA A 78 1.28 -10.69 10.90
CA ALA A 78 1.26 -11.33 9.57
C ALA A 78 2.57 -12.05 9.25
N VAL A 79 3.72 -11.45 9.59
CA VAL A 79 5.03 -12.10 9.44
C VAL A 79 5.15 -13.33 10.34
N ASN A 80 4.72 -13.24 11.59
CA ASN A 80 4.74 -14.38 12.53
C ASN A 80 3.89 -15.55 12.03
N VAL A 81 2.71 -15.26 11.47
CA VAL A 81 1.85 -16.28 10.86
C VAL A 81 2.53 -16.89 9.64
N ALA A 82 3.09 -16.07 8.75
CA ALA A 82 3.75 -16.54 7.53
C ALA A 82 4.98 -17.43 7.82
N VAL A 83 5.76 -17.09 8.84
CA VAL A 83 6.95 -17.87 9.25
C VAL A 83 6.56 -19.25 9.80
N LYS A 84 5.40 -19.35 10.46
CA LYS A 84 4.91 -20.61 11.05
C LYS A 84 4.07 -21.43 10.08
N ALA A 85 3.64 -20.85 8.96
CA ALA A 85 2.82 -21.53 7.96
C ALA A 85 3.60 -22.66 7.30
N GLU A 86 2.90 -23.75 7.00
CA GLU A 86 3.44 -24.85 6.23
C GLU A 86 3.74 -24.40 4.80
N SER A 87 4.73 -25.03 4.17
CA SER A 87 5.02 -24.80 2.75
C SER A 87 3.85 -25.25 1.89
N ALA A 88 3.62 -24.53 0.79
CA ALA A 88 2.56 -24.91 -0.15
C ALA A 88 2.83 -26.30 -0.75
N GLU A 89 1.80 -27.15 -0.79
CA GLU A 89 1.87 -28.48 -1.38
C GLU A 89 1.97 -28.38 -2.92
N PRO A 90 2.87 -29.18 -3.55
CA PRO A 90 3.01 -29.18 -5.01
C PRO A 90 1.70 -29.55 -5.76
N SER A 91 0.83 -30.35 -5.14
CA SER A 91 -0.47 -30.72 -5.69
C SER A 91 -1.40 -29.52 -5.94
N GLY A 92 -1.23 -28.43 -5.18
CA GLY A 92 -2.00 -27.20 -5.36
C GLY A 92 -1.48 -26.25 -6.46
N LEU A 93 -0.38 -26.61 -7.13
CA LEU A 93 0.31 -25.71 -8.07
C LEU A 93 -0.60 -25.17 -9.18
N LEU A 94 -1.50 -25.98 -9.70
CA LEU A 94 -2.40 -25.61 -10.79
C LEU A 94 -3.76 -25.07 -10.34
N GLU A 95 -4.10 -25.19 -9.05
CA GLU A 95 -5.43 -24.80 -8.56
C GLU A 95 -5.70 -23.30 -8.66
N ALA A 96 -4.65 -22.46 -8.52
CA ALA A 96 -4.75 -21.01 -8.62
C ALA A 96 -4.65 -20.49 -10.08
N VAL A 97 -4.32 -21.36 -11.05
CA VAL A 97 -4.09 -20.96 -12.45
C VAL A 97 -5.37 -21.10 -13.28
N PHE A 98 -6.17 -22.12 -13.00
CA PHE A 98 -7.37 -22.42 -13.78
C PHE A 98 -8.63 -22.32 -12.92
N LYS A 99 -9.69 -21.75 -13.47
CA LYS A 99 -11.02 -21.82 -12.87
C LYS A 99 -11.48 -23.27 -12.84
N LYS A 100 -11.87 -23.78 -11.66
CA LYS A 100 -12.56 -25.07 -11.58
C LYS A 100 -13.88 -24.92 -12.34
N VAL A 101 -14.08 -25.78 -13.35
CA VAL A 101 -15.36 -25.92 -14.05
C VAL A 101 -16.15 -26.93 -13.24
N ASP A 102 -17.19 -26.47 -12.57
CA ASP A 102 -18.15 -27.37 -11.94
C ASP A 102 -18.89 -28.11 -13.04
N ASN A 103 -18.74 -29.46 -13.09
CA ASN A 103 -19.48 -30.34 -14.00
C ASN A 103 -20.87 -30.62 -13.46
#